data_b2302a9ddbd630340ed46cb7e9a73338
#
_entry.id   b2302a9ddbd630340ed46cb7e9a73338
#
_cell.length_a   1.000
_cell.length_b   1.000
_cell.length_c   1.000
_cell.angle_alpha   90.00
_cell.angle_beta   90.00
_cell.angle_gamma   90.00
#
_symmetry.space_group_name_H-M   'P 1'
#
loop_
_entity.id
_entity.type
_entity.pdbx_description
1 polymer ?
#
loop_
_entity_poly.entity_id
_entity_poly.type
_entity_poly.pdbx_seq_one_letter_code
_entity_poly.pdbx_strand_id
1 'polypeptide(L)'
;LWSDRRLPKAPLPAADVAALQRADARVALDVDHKVHWGWKVAAYLVTKGIAAGAALWAPFVAFMPSASPFGRDYAPELLALLFLAVTNVLLVADLKRPKMFLSIVLRPNTRSWLVKGAWVLMAFGALTTASLLARFAGFAELANGLRWINLVASSMAAAYTAFLFAQCEGRDLWQHTRVLLPHLMVQALAVGGAALLPFVPDPKLALAVFVLAIVHKALGLLERFGHHDTHNARMAAALLPGVPAWPGTKLSAFHAGMSLQTVAALLAMVLCMSGATQPVALALCAVVGWLGLFLYERAYVRAAQLPPLS
;
A
#
# COMPACT_ATOMS: atom_id res chain seq x y z
N LEU A 1 -3.67 26.82 -20.37
CA LEU A 1 -2.82 27.18 -21.51
C LEU A 1 -1.37 27.09 -21.04
N TRP A 2 -0.76 25.92 -21.19
CA TRP A 2 0.67 25.77 -20.99
C TRP A 2 1.33 26.15 -22.29
N SER A 3 2.11 27.24 -22.30
CA SER A 3 2.92 27.59 -23.47
C SER A 3 4.11 26.64 -23.53
N ASP A 4 4.36 26.01 -24.68
CA ASP A 4 5.55 25.18 -25.00
C ASP A 4 6.86 25.99 -25.04
N ARG A 5 6.97 27.07 -24.30
CA ARG A 5 8.22 27.82 -24.16
C ARG A 5 9.17 27.01 -23.32
N ARG A 6 10.00 26.23 -23.99
CA ARG A 6 11.20 25.63 -23.38
C ARG A 6 12.01 26.78 -22.75
N LEU A 7 12.22 26.69 -21.43
CA LEU A 7 13.16 27.60 -20.74
C LEU A 7 14.52 27.53 -21.48
N PRO A 8 15.21 28.66 -21.67
CA PRO A 8 16.50 28.66 -22.32
C PRO A 8 17.46 27.71 -21.60
N LYS A 9 18.11 26.83 -22.37
CA LYS A 9 19.04 25.82 -21.87
C LYS A 9 20.39 26.41 -21.37
N ALA A 10 20.57 27.73 -21.43
CA ALA A 10 21.75 28.37 -20.92
C ALA A 10 21.65 28.59 -19.40
N PRO A 11 22.67 28.24 -18.62
CA PRO A 11 22.69 28.58 -17.21
C PRO A 11 22.61 30.11 -17.07
N LEU A 12 21.83 30.57 -16.06
CA LEU A 12 21.73 31.99 -15.73
C LEU A 12 23.14 32.52 -15.45
N PRO A 13 23.44 33.75 -15.91
CA PRO A 13 24.70 34.43 -15.55
C PRO A 13 24.91 34.45 -14.04
N ALA A 14 26.15 34.25 -13.60
CA ALA A 14 26.48 34.18 -12.17
C ALA A 14 26.02 35.40 -11.38
N ALA A 15 25.98 36.59 -12.03
CA ALA A 15 25.48 37.85 -11.45
C ALA A 15 23.98 37.76 -11.15
N ASP A 16 23.18 37.12 -12.02
CA ASP A 16 21.73 36.97 -11.83
C ASP A 16 21.42 35.92 -10.74
N VAL A 17 22.22 34.84 -10.65
CA VAL A 17 22.11 33.88 -9.57
C VAL A 17 22.44 34.53 -8.22
N ALA A 18 23.48 35.37 -8.15
CA ALA A 18 23.84 36.11 -6.96
C ALA A 18 22.79 37.18 -6.57
N ALA A 19 22.16 37.81 -7.55
CA ALA A 19 21.05 38.75 -7.33
C ALA A 19 19.80 38.06 -6.78
N LEU A 20 19.45 36.89 -7.33
CA LEU A 20 18.34 36.06 -6.84
C LEU A 20 18.57 35.55 -5.40
N GLN A 21 19.80 35.16 -5.06
CA GLN A 21 20.18 34.76 -3.70
C GLN A 21 20.11 35.94 -2.69
N ARG A 22 20.43 37.17 -3.10
CA ARG A 22 20.35 38.37 -2.25
C ARG A 22 18.94 38.89 -2.08
N ALA A 23 18.04 38.64 -3.05
CA ALA A 23 16.68 39.17 -3.06
C ALA A 23 15.71 38.35 -2.19
N ASP A 24 16.17 37.33 -1.45
CA ASP A 24 15.28 36.39 -0.72
C ASP A 24 14.12 35.87 -1.60
N ALA A 25 14.43 35.75 -2.90
CA ALA A 25 13.45 35.37 -3.90
C ALA A 25 13.06 33.89 -3.70
N ARG A 26 11.80 33.66 -3.32
CA ARG A 26 11.22 32.32 -3.29
C ARG A 26 10.98 31.82 -4.71
N VAL A 27 11.29 30.57 -4.97
CA VAL A 27 10.89 29.91 -6.22
C VAL A 27 9.37 30.06 -6.36
N ALA A 28 8.89 30.47 -7.53
CA ALA A 28 7.46 30.73 -7.77
C ALA A 28 6.54 29.53 -7.47
N LEU A 29 7.11 28.32 -7.41
CA LEU A 29 6.41 27.07 -7.08
C LEU A 29 6.47 26.73 -5.58
N ASP A 30 7.26 27.45 -4.76
CA ASP A 30 7.35 27.26 -3.30
C ASP A 30 6.26 28.09 -2.59
N VAL A 31 5.03 27.88 -2.96
CA VAL A 31 3.85 28.44 -2.31
C VAL A 31 3.12 27.35 -1.53
N ASP A 32 2.47 27.76 -0.42
CA ASP A 32 1.62 26.87 0.34
C ASP A 32 0.57 26.22 -0.57
N HIS A 33 0.58 24.90 -0.63
CA HIS A 33 -0.35 24.13 -1.45
C HIS A 33 -1.14 23.15 -0.63
N LYS A 34 -2.34 22.87 -1.09
CA LYS A 34 -3.27 21.98 -0.42
C LYS A 34 -2.81 20.53 -0.57
N VAL A 35 -2.68 19.82 0.55
CA VAL A 35 -2.49 18.35 0.54
C VAL A 35 -3.79 17.73 0.04
N HIS A 36 -3.74 17.08 -1.13
CA HIS A 36 -4.92 16.52 -1.79
C HIS A 36 -5.27 15.11 -1.31
N TRP A 37 -4.24 14.29 -1.08
CA TRP A 37 -4.41 12.90 -0.67
C TRP A 37 -4.24 12.77 0.83
N GLY A 38 -5.31 12.33 1.50
CA GLY A 38 -5.39 12.25 2.95
C GLY A 38 -5.43 10.82 3.48
N TRP A 39 -6.07 10.68 4.65
CA TRP A 39 -6.19 9.41 5.37
C TRP A 39 -6.92 8.31 4.57
N LYS A 40 -7.83 8.67 3.66
CA LYS A 40 -8.55 7.70 2.82
C LYS A 40 -7.60 6.95 1.90
N VAL A 41 -6.59 7.66 1.35
CA VAL A 41 -5.57 7.05 0.51
C VAL A 41 -4.72 6.07 1.33
N ALA A 42 -4.27 6.44 2.52
CA ALA A 42 -3.57 5.53 3.42
C ALA A 42 -4.43 4.32 3.78
N ALA A 43 -5.72 4.52 4.09
CA ALA A 43 -6.63 3.45 4.44
C ALA A 43 -6.86 2.46 3.28
N TYR A 44 -7.04 2.95 2.04
CA TYR A 44 -7.22 2.03 0.92
C TYR A 44 -5.95 1.26 0.58
N LEU A 45 -4.75 1.80 0.81
CA LEU A 45 -3.49 1.07 0.65
C LEU A 45 -3.43 -0.12 1.60
N VAL A 46 -3.83 0.06 2.86
CA VAL A 46 -3.92 -1.02 3.86
C VAL A 46 -4.95 -2.05 3.46
N THR A 47 -6.20 -1.63 3.20
CA THR A 47 -7.29 -2.58 2.89
C THR A 47 -7.06 -3.33 1.59
N LYS A 48 -6.53 -2.66 0.56
CA LYS A 48 -6.08 -3.29 -0.67
C LYS A 48 -4.93 -4.28 -0.43
N GLY A 49 -3.97 -3.92 0.43
CA GLY A 49 -2.88 -4.80 0.83
C GLY A 49 -3.39 -6.08 1.52
N ILE A 50 -4.34 -5.95 2.45
CA ILE A 50 -4.97 -7.11 3.10
C ILE A 50 -5.69 -7.99 2.08
N ALA A 51 -6.51 -7.39 1.21
CA ALA A 51 -7.26 -8.12 0.20
C ALA A 51 -6.34 -8.90 -0.74
N ALA A 52 -5.37 -8.22 -1.35
CA ALA A 52 -4.43 -8.84 -2.28
C ALA A 52 -3.55 -9.87 -1.58
N GLY A 53 -3.05 -9.57 -0.36
CA GLY A 53 -2.20 -10.45 0.41
C GLY A 53 -2.91 -11.72 0.86
N ALA A 54 -4.18 -11.65 1.30
CA ALA A 54 -4.96 -12.84 1.64
C ALA A 54 -5.11 -13.78 0.43
N ALA A 55 -5.37 -13.23 -0.76
CA ALA A 55 -5.46 -14.01 -1.99
C ALA A 55 -4.10 -14.57 -2.44
N LEU A 56 -3.00 -13.82 -2.22
CA LEU A 56 -1.64 -14.31 -2.51
C LEU A 56 -1.26 -15.54 -1.64
N TRP A 57 -1.73 -15.59 -0.41
CA TRP A 57 -1.51 -16.73 0.48
C TRP A 57 -2.46 -17.90 0.21
N ALA A 58 -3.59 -17.71 -0.46
CA ALA A 58 -4.64 -18.71 -0.65
C ALA A 58 -4.15 -20.07 -1.19
N PRO A 59 -3.32 -20.17 -2.25
CA PRO A 59 -2.84 -21.46 -2.73
C PRO A 59 -1.90 -22.16 -1.75
N PHE A 60 -1.16 -21.41 -0.91
CA PHE A 60 -0.18 -21.95 0.02
C PHE A 60 -0.82 -22.43 1.33
N VAL A 61 -1.89 -21.78 1.77
CA VAL A 61 -2.66 -22.16 2.97
C VAL A 61 -3.24 -23.57 2.84
N ALA A 62 -3.53 -24.03 1.62
CA ALA A 62 -4.01 -25.37 1.35
C ALA A 62 -3.04 -26.46 1.83
N PHE A 63 -1.74 -26.18 1.93
CA PHE A 63 -0.69 -27.09 2.35
C PHE A 63 -0.27 -26.92 3.82
N MET A 64 -0.93 -26.02 4.59
CA MET A 64 -0.61 -25.79 5.99
C MET A 64 -1.40 -26.73 6.90
N PRO A 65 -0.75 -27.61 7.68
CA PRO A 65 -1.44 -28.61 8.49
C PRO A 65 -2.26 -28.00 9.62
N SER A 66 -1.86 -26.84 10.13
CA SER A 66 -2.55 -26.13 11.22
C SER A 66 -3.79 -25.35 10.76
N ALA A 67 -4.10 -25.34 9.45
CA ALA A 67 -5.27 -24.66 8.92
C ALA A 67 -6.56 -25.42 9.29
N SER A 68 -7.51 -24.72 9.90
CA SER A 68 -8.88 -25.24 10.04
C SER A 68 -9.51 -25.45 8.65
N PRO A 69 -10.51 -26.36 8.50
CA PRO A 69 -11.20 -26.50 7.22
C PRO A 69 -11.73 -25.16 6.69
N PHE A 70 -12.31 -24.34 7.53
CA PHE A 70 -12.75 -22.98 7.14
C PHE A 70 -11.57 -22.08 6.75
N GLY A 71 -10.48 -22.12 7.52
CA GLY A 71 -9.27 -21.34 7.26
C GLY A 71 -8.63 -21.67 5.92
N ARG A 72 -8.60 -22.96 5.58
CA ARG A 72 -8.02 -23.47 4.33
C ARG A 72 -8.91 -23.20 3.12
N ASP A 73 -10.21 -23.45 3.26
CA ASP A 73 -11.11 -23.54 2.11
C ASP A 73 -11.86 -22.24 1.79
N TYR A 74 -12.06 -21.34 2.76
CA TYR A 74 -12.92 -20.16 2.60
C TYR A 74 -12.29 -18.85 3.07
N ALA A 75 -11.50 -18.85 4.15
CA ALA A 75 -11.03 -17.62 4.77
C ALA A 75 -10.24 -16.71 3.82
N PRO A 76 -9.34 -17.20 2.95
CA PRO A 76 -8.57 -16.35 2.06
C PRO A 76 -9.46 -15.54 1.10
N GLU A 77 -10.43 -16.20 0.45
CA GLU A 77 -11.34 -15.55 -0.50
C GLU A 77 -12.31 -14.59 0.19
N LEU A 78 -12.87 -14.98 1.35
CA LEU A 78 -13.79 -14.14 2.10
C LEU A 78 -13.11 -12.87 2.61
N LEU A 79 -11.89 -12.98 3.16
CA LEU A 79 -11.10 -11.82 3.56
C LEU A 79 -10.73 -10.95 2.36
N ALA A 80 -10.29 -11.57 1.25
CA ALA A 80 -9.95 -10.84 0.05
C ALA A 80 -11.14 -10.02 -0.48
N LEU A 81 -12.33 -10.62 -0.58
CA LEU A 81 -13.54 -9.94 -1.06
C LEU A 81 -14.04 -8.86 -0.09
N LEU A 82 -14.02 -9.14 1.22
CA LEU A 82 -14.40 -8.17 2.24
C LEU A 82 -13.54 -6.91 2.15
N PHE A 83 -12.21 -7.08 2.17
CA PHE A 83 -11.30 -5.94 2.14
C PHE A 83 -11.22 -5.28 0.76
N LEU A 84 -11.47 -6.01 -0.33
CA LEU A 84 -11.63 -5.42 -1.66
C LEU A 84 -12.89 -4.53 -1.73
N ALA A 85 -14.01 -4.95 -1.13
CA ALA A 85 -15.21 -4.13 -1.04
C ALA A 85 -14.95 -2.84 -0.25
N VAL A 86 -14.28 -2.93 0.92
CA VAL A 86 -13.88 -1.75 1.70
C VAL A 86 -12.95 -0.84 0.88
N THR A 87 -11.98 -1.42 0.17
CA THR A 87 -11.07 -0.68 -0.71
C THR A 87 -11.84 0.11 -1.78
N ASN A 88 -12.80 -0.53 -2.45
CA ASN A 88 -13.60 0.12 -3.48
C ASN A 88 -14.47 1.26 -2.91
N VAL A 89 -15.05 1.06 -1.73
CA VAL A 89 -15.80 2.13 -1.04
C VAL A 89 -14.88 3.32 -0.74
N LEU A 90 -13.68 3.09 -0.21
CA LEU A 90 -12.71 4.15 0.09
C LEU A 90 -12.27 4.88 -1.19
N LEU A 91 -11.98 4.15 -2.28
CA LEU A 91 -11.61 4.72 -3.57
C LEU A 91 -12.70 5.61 -4.13
N VAL A 92 -13.95 5.16 -4.13
CA VAL A 92 -15.11 5.96 -4.60
C VAL A 92 -15.33 7.17 -3.70
N ALA A 93 -15.21 7.01 -2.37
CA ALA A 93 -15.36 8.10 -1.41
C ALA A 93 -14.26 9.16 -1.48
N ASP A 94 -13.09 8.82 -2.06
CA ASP A 94 -11.99 9.77 -2.27
C ASP A 94 -12.11 10.55 -3.59
N LEU A 95 -12.97 10.12 -4.52
CA LEU A 95 -13.19 10.82 -5.78
C LEU A 95 -13.87 12.18 -5.54
N LYS A 96 -13.35 13.24 -6.15
CA LYS A 96 -14.00 14.57 -6.14
C LYS A 96 -15.40 14.55 -6.77
N ARG A 97 -15.68 13.61 -7.67
CA ARG A 97 -16.95 13.42 -8.38
C ARG A 97 -17.33 11.93 -8.38
N PRO A 98 -17.88 11.38 -7.27
CA PRO A 98 -18.20 9.95 -7.16
C PRO A 98 -19.17 9.46 -8.25
N LYS A 99 -20.12 10.32 -8.68
CA LYS A 99 -21.08 10.02 -9.75
C LYS A 99 -20.41 9.71 -11.11
N MET A 100 -19.16 10.17 -11.31
CA MET A 100 -18.41 9.92 -12.54
C MET A 100 -17.60 8.60 -12.47
N PHE A 101 -17.73 7.83 -11.39
CA PHE A 101 -17.00 6.56 -11.24
C PHE A 101 -17.27 5.60 -12.41
N LEU A 102 -18.54 5.48 -12.82
CA LEU A 102 -18.92 4.63 -13.96
C LEU A 102 -18.24 5.06 -15.27
N SER A 103 -17.93 6.34 -15.44
CA SER A 103 -17.22 6.81 -16.64
C SER A 103 -15.78 6.28 -16.75
N ILE A 104 -15.16 5.93 -15.62
CA ILE A 104 -13.82 5.30 -15.59
C ILE A 104 -13.87 3.94 -16.29
N VAL A 105 -14.98 3.23 -16.17
CA VAL A 105 -15.18 1.90 -16.78
C VAL A 105 -15.75 2.02 -18.18
N LEU A 106 -16.77 2.89 -18.39
CA LEU A 106 -17.51 2.98 -19.65
C LEU A 106 -16.81 3.81 -20.73
N ARG A 107 -15.95 4.76 -20.34
CA ARG A 107 -15.15 5.60 -21.24
C ARG A 107 -13.70 5.66 -20.76
N PRO A 108 -12.97 4.54 -20.81
CA PRO A 108 -11.67 4.42 -20.16
C PRO A 108 -10.61 5.25 -20.87
N ASN A 109 -9.85 6.04 -20.12
CA ASN A 109 -8.58 6.58 -20.60
C ASN A 109 -7.47 5.56 -20.28
N THR A 110 -7.07 4.78 -21.28
CA THR A 110 -6.10 3.68 -21.12
C THR A 110 -4.68 4.15 -20.75
N ARG A 111 -4.39 5.45 -20.83
CA ARG A 111 -3.13 6.03 -20.34
C ARG A 111 -3.11 6.23 -18.82
N SER A 112 -4.27 6.26 -18.17
CA SER A 112 -4.40 6.47 -16.74
C SER A 112 -4.20 5.16 -15.95
N TRP A 113 -3.27 5.16 -14.99
CA TRP A 113 -3.12 4.04 -14.06
C TRP A 113 -4.29 3.87 -13.10
N LEU A 114 -5.08 4.92 -12.88
CA LEU A 114 -6.35 4.80 -12.14
C LEU A 114 -7.32 3.86 -12.88
N VAL A 115 -7.44 4.00 -14.19
CA VAL A 115 -8.29 3.13 -15.04
C VAL A 115 -7.75 1.72 -15.10
N LYS A 116 -6.44 1.56 -15.34
CA LYS A 116 -5.79 0.23 -15.34
C LYS A 116 -5.96 -0.46 -13.99
N GLY A 117 -5.80 0.29 -12.87
CA GLY A 117 -6.03 -0.21 -11.52
C GLY A 117 -7.45 -0.69 -11.29
N ALA A 118 -8.46 0.04 -11.80
CA ALA A 118 -9.86 -0.40 -11.72
C ALA A 118 -10.07 -1.74 -12.44
N TRP A 119 -9.48 -1.93 -13.63
CA TRP A 119 -9.56 -3.21 -14.34
C TRP A 119 -8.84 -4.34 -13.60
N VAL A 120 -7.68 -4.06 -13.01
CA VAL A 120 -6.95 -5.03 -12.19
C VAL A 120 -7.79 -5.46 -10.99
N LEU A 121 -8.39 -4.51 -10.27
CA LEU A 121 -9.26 -4.81 -9.11
C LEU A 121 -10.51 -5.59 -9.52
N MET A 122 -11.11 -5.29 -10.69
CA MET A 122 -12.24 -6.06 -11.23
C MET A 122 -11.83 -7.50 -11.58
N ALA A 123 -10.71 -7.70 -12.27
CA ALA A 123 -10.22 -9.04 -12.61
C ALA A 123 -9.87 -9.85 -11.34
N PHE A 124 -9.20 -9.21 -10.39
CA PHE A 124 -8.88 -9.79 -9.09
C PHE A 124 -10.16 -10.22 -8.33
N GLY A 125 -11.14 -9.32 -8.25
CA GLY A 125 -12.42 -9.62 -7.60
C GLY A 125 -13.20 -10.74 -8.30
N ALA A 126 -13.22 -10.74 -9.63
CA ALA A 126 -13.91 -11.78 -10.42
C ALA A 126 -13.27 -13.16 -10.20
N LEU A 127 -11.93 -13.27 -10.27
CA LEU A 127 -11.22 -14.53 -10.03
C LEU A 127 -11.41 -15.02 -8.59
N THR A 128 -11.33 -14.13 -7.62
CA THR A 128 -11.56 -14.48 -6.21
C THR A 128 -13.00 -14.97 -5.97
N THR A 129 -13.99 -14.29 -6.57
CA THR A 129 -15.39 -14.71 -6.49
C THR A 129 -15.62 -16.05 -7.18
N ALA A 130 -15.04 -16.24 -8.37
CA ALA A 130 -15.15 -17.53 -9.08
C ALA A 130 -14.52 -18.68 -8.29
N SER A 131 -13.35 -18.47 -7.64
CA SER A 131 -12.73 -19.46 -6.75
C SER A 131 -13.65 -19.82 -5.58
N LEU A 132 -14.23 -18.82 -4.92
CA LEU A 132 -15.14 -19.02 -3.79
C LEU A 132 -16.41 -19.77 -4.22
N LEU A 133 -17.04 -19.37 -5.33
CA LEU A 133 -18.23 -20.05 -5.87
C LEU A 133 -17.95 -21.48 -6.29
N ALA A 134 -16.82 -21.74 -6.94
CA ALA A 134 -16.38 -23.11 -7.28
C ALA A 134 -16.24 -23.97 -6.02
N ARG A 135 -15.69 -23.41 -4.94
CA ARG A 135 -15.58 -24.10 -3.65
C ARG A 135 -16.93 -24.43 -3.05
N PHE A 136 -17.87 -23.48 -3.02
CA PHE A 136 -19.25 -23.72 -2.54
C PHE A 136 -20.01 -24.74 -3.38
N ALA A 137 -19.76 -24.78 -4.68
CA ALA A 137 -20.35 -25.76 -5.59
C ALA A 137 -19.70 -27.16 -5.52
N GLY A 138 -18.68 -27.36 -4.67
CA GLY A 138 -18.00 -28.63 -4.52
C GLY A 138 -16.89 -28.90 -5.55
N PHE A 139 -16.60 -27.96 -6.45
CA PHE A 139 -15.53 -28.08 -7.47
C PHE A 139 -14.16 -27.68 -6.89
N ALA A 140 -13.65 -28.50 -5.95
CA ALA A 140 -12.43 -28.16 -5.19
C ALA A 140 -11.19 -27.97 -6.09
N GLU A 141 -11.01 -28.80 -7.11
CA GLU A 141 -9.87 -28.72 -8.04
C GLU A 141 -9.93 -27.44 -8.88
N LEU A 142 -11.12 -27.07 -9.37
CA LEU A 142 -11.32 -25.81 -10.08
C LEU A 142 -11.00 -24.61 -9.18
N ALA A 143 -11.48 -24.60 -7.93
CA ALA A 143 -11.21 -23.55 -6.97
C ALA A 143 -9.70 -23.42 -6.71
N ASN A 144 -8.98 -24.53 -6.53
CA ASN A 144 -7.53 -24.54 -6.36
C ASN A 144 -6.81 -24.02 -7.60
N GLY A 145 -7.21 -24.44 -8.80
CA GLY A 145 -6.67 -23.92 -10.06
C GLY A 145 -6.86 -22.41 -10.20
N LEU A 146 -8.04 -21.91 -9.85
CA LEU A 146 -8.34 -20.46 -9.86
C LEU A 146 -7.49 -19.68 -8.86
N ARG A 147 -7.15 -20.23 -7.68
CA ARG A 147 -6.23 -19.61 -6.72
C ARG A 147 -4.85 -19.37 -7.34
N TRP A 148 -4.31 -20.36 -8.07
CA TRP A 148 -3.03 -20.20 -8.76
C TRP A 148 -3.07 -19.15 -9.86
N ILE A 149 -4.12 -19.13 -10.67
CA ILE A 149 -4.31 -18.08 -11.70
C ILE A 149 -4.43 -16.70 -11.04
N ASN A 150 -5.14 -16.61 -9.91
CA ASN A 150 -5.36 -15.36 -9.20
C ASN A 150 -4.08 -14.77 -8.57
N LEU A 151 -2.99 -15.53 -8.45
CA LEU A 151 -1.69 -14.99 -8.02
C LEU A 151 -1.26 -13.81 -8.90
N VAL A 152 -1.50 -13.88 -10.22
CA VAL A 152 -1.15 -12.79 -11.12
C VAL A 152 -2.00 -11.56 -10.85
N ALA A 153 -3.32 -11.71 -10.77
CA ALA A 153 -4.23 -10.59 -10.56
C ALA A 153 -4.05 -9.96 -9.15
N SER A 154 -3.85 -10.78 -8.12
CA SER A 154 -3.60 -10.28 -6.76
C SER A 154 -2.24 -9.60 -6.63
N SER A 155 -1.19 -10.08 -7.31
CA SER A 155 0.11 -9.40 -7.38
C SER A 155 -0.03 -8.03 -8.04
N MET A 156 -0.74 -7.96 -9.16
CA MET A 156 -1.02 -6.69 -9.83
C MET A 156 -1.86 -5.77 -8.93
N ALA A 157 -2.88 -6.29 -8.24
CA ALA A 157 -3.70 -5.53 -7.29
C ALA A 157 -2.87 -4.97 -6.12
N ALA A 158 -1.90 -5.72 -5.59
CA ALA A 158 -0.97 -5.23 -4.58
C ALA A 158 -0.13 -4.06 -5.11
N ALA A 159 0.44 -4.17 -6.31
CA ALA A 159 1.55 -3.37 -6.79
C ALA A 159 1.16 -2.19 -7.71
N TYR A 160 0.00 -2.21 -8.39
CA TYR A 160 -0.34 -1.20 -9.42
C TYR A 160 -0.29 0.24 -8.91
N THR A 161 -0.50 0.44 -7.61
CA THR A 161 -0.47 1.79 -7.00
C THR A 161 0.92 2.43 -7.08
N ALA A 162 2.00 1.64 -7.20
CA ALA A 162 3.33 2.20 -7.46
C ALA A 162 3.35 3.01 -8.77
N PHE A 163 2.70 2.49 -9.81
CA PHE A 163 2.59 3.18 -11.10
C PHE A 163 1.59 4.35 -11.05
N LEU A 164 0.52 4.22 -10.25
CA LEU A 164 -0.43 5.31 -10.03
C LEU A 164 0.28 6.48 -9.33
N PHE A 165 1.10 6.23 -8.33
CA PHE A 165 1.88 7.23 -7.63
C PHE A 165 2.92 7.87 -8.56
N ALA A 166 3.59 7.07 -9.38
CA ALA A 166 4.56 7.56 -10.36
C ALA A 166 3.97 8.49 -11.43
N GLN A 167 2.66 8.42 -11.69
CA GLN A 167 1.97 9.37 -12.58
C GLN A 167 1.74 10.75 -11.93
N CYS A 168 1.96 10.90 -10.62
CA CYS A 168 1.83 12.17 -9.93
C CYS A 168 3.11 12.99 -10.16
N GLU A 169 3.20 13.62 -11.33
CA GLU A 169 4.31 14.53 -11.67
C GLU A 169 4.45 15.60 -10.60
N GLY A 170 5.67 15.97 -10.26
CA GLY A 170 5.98 16.89 -9.19
C GLY A 170 5.88 16.33 -7.76
N ARG A 171 5.76 14.98 -7.61
CA ARG A 171 5.83 14.27 -6.32
C ARG A 171 6.94 13.23 -6.37
N ASP A 172 8.15 13.71 -6.35
CA ASP A 172 9.37 12.97 -6.68
C ASP A 172 9.58 11.71 -5.84
N LEU A 173 9.23 11.74 -4.54
CA LEU A 173 9.34 10.56 -3.68
C LEU A 173 8.48 9.39 -4.19
N TRP A 174 7.32 9.67 -4.79
CA TRP A 174 6.43 8.63 -5.32
C TRP A 174 6.91 8.06 -6.66
N GLN A 175 7.86 8.69 -7.33
CA GLN A 175 8.37 8.26 -8.64
C GLN A 175 9.42 7.15 -8.53
N HIS A 176 9.87 6.82 -7.33
CA HIS A 176 10.82 5.73 -7.07
C HIS A 176 10.18 4.34 -7.16
N THR A 177 9.60 4.00 -8.32
CA THR A 177 8.87 2.73 -8.53
C THR A 177 9.71 1.49 -8.25
N ARG A 178 11.04 1.55 -8.43
CA ARG A 178 11.96 0.42 -8.16
C ARG A 178 11.96 -0.02 -6.70
N VAL A 179 11.72 0.89 -5.76
CA VAL A 179 11.60 0.60 -4.33
C VAL A 179 10.15 0.43 -3.95
N LEU A 180 9.27 1.30 -4.42
CA LEU A 180 7.86 1.32 -4.04
C LEU A 180 7.11 0.05 -4.48
N LEU A 181 7.41 -0.51 -5.67
CA LEU A 181 6.73 -1.71 -6.16
C LEU A 181 6.99 -2.93 -5.27
N PRO A 182 8.25 -3.33 -4.98
CA PRO A 182 8.51 -4.43 -4.04
C PRO A 182 8.01 -4.11 -2.64
N HIS A 183 8.05 -2.84 -2.21
CA HIS A 183 7.53 -2.43 -0.90
C HIS A 183 6.03 -2.72 -0.77
N LEU A 184 5.21 -2.30 -1.75
CA LEU A 184 3.77 -2.58 -1.77
C LEU A 184 3.47 -4.09 -1.81
N MET A 185 4.30 -4.88 -2.47
CA MET A 185 4.16 -6.35 -2.50
C MET A 185 4.45 -6.97 -1.13
N VAL A 186 5.57 -6.59 -0.51
CA VAL A 186 5.98 -7.09 0.81
C VAL A 186 4.95 -6.73 1.87
N GLN A 187 4.47 -5.49 1.89
CA GLN A 187 3.44 -5.09 2.86
C GLN A 187 2.12 -5.84 2.65
N ALA A 188 1.70 -6.08 1.40
CA ALA A 188 0.49 -6.86 1.11
C ALA A 188 0.61 -8.28 1.66
N LEU A 189 1.73 -8.96 1.39
CA LEU A 189 1.99 -10.30 1.93
C LEU A 189 2.01 -10.31 3.46
N ALA A 190 2.63 -9.31 4.09
CA ALA A 190 2.69 -9.21 5.55
C ALA A 190 1.29 -9.04 6.18
N VAL A 191 0.49 -8.06 5.70
CA VAL A 191 -0.81 -7.78 6.33
C VAL A 191 -1.89 -8.77 5.93
N GLY A 192 -1.82 -9.35 4.72
CA GLY A 192 -2.72 -10.41 4.28
C GLY A 192 -2.44 -11.74 5.00
N GLY A 193 -1.16 -12.08 5.19
CA GLY A 193 -0.77 -13.23 6.03
C GLY A 193 -1.23 -13.05 7.47
N ALA A 194 -1.04 -11.86 8.05
CA ALA A 194 -1.53 -11.55 9.40
C ALA A 194 -3.05 -11.70 9.52
N ALA A 195 -3.82 -11.33 8.48
CA ALA A 195 -5.27 -11.50 8.43
C ALA A 195 -5.70 -12.97 8.49
N LEU A 196 -4.88 -13.88 7.99
CA LEU A 196 -5.17 -15.30 7.95
C LEU A 196 -4.83 -16.03 9.25
N LEU A 197 -3.90 -15.52 10.07
CA LEU A 197 -3.43 -16.21 11.30
C LEU A 197 -4.56 -16.63 12.26
N PRO A 198 -5.65 -15.86 12.48
CA PRO A 198 -6.75 -16.32 13.33
C PRO A 198 -7.44 -17.61 12.86
N PHE A 199 -7.37 -17.90 11.55
CA PHE A 199 -8.01 -19.06 10.91
C PHE A 199 -6.99 -20.16 10.57
N VAL A 200 -5.73 -19.75 10.42
CA VAL A 200 -4.59 -20.60 10.03
C VAL A 200 -3.42 -20.28 10.97
N PRO A 201 -3.49 -20.74 12.23
CA PRO A 201 -2.45 -20.45 13.22
C PRO A 201 -1.19 -21.30 13.01
N ASP A 202 -0.62 -21.21 11.81
CA ASP A 202 0.54 -21.99 11.42
C ASP A 202 1.84 -21.24 11.75
N PRO A 203 2.81 -21.88 12.46
CA PRO A 203 4.08 -21.28 12.82
C PRO A 203 4.90 -20.80 11.62
N LYS A 204 4.82 -21.49 10.46
CA LYS A 204 5.54 -21.08 9.25
C LYS A 204 4.93 -19.82 8.65
N LEU A 205 3.59 -19.70 8.63
CA LEU A 205 2.91 -18.51 8.19
C LEU A 205 3.25 -17.33 9.11
N ALA A 206 3.21 -17.55 10.43
CA ALA A 206 3.53 -16.50 11.41
C ALA A 206 4.98 -16.04 11.31
N LEU A 207 5.94 -16.94 11.11
CA LEU A 207 7.33 -16.64 10.84
C LEU A 207 7.47 -15.81 9.54
N ALA A 208 6.81 -16.23 8.48
CA ALA A 208 6.83 -15.50 7.20
C ALA A 208 6.27 -14.08 7.37
N VAL A 209 5.15 -13.90 8.08
CA VAL A 209 4.57 -12.59 8.39
C VAL A 209 5.55 -11.71 9.16
N PHE A 210 6.25 -12.27 10.16
CA PHE A 210 7.28 -11.54 10.92
C PHE A 210 8.46 -11.12 10.04
N VAL A 211 9.00 -12.04 9.24
CA VAL A 211 10.11 -11.72 8.30
C VAL A 211 9.68 -10.65 7.31
N LEU A 212 8.47 -10.74 6.74
CA LEU A 212 7.94 -9.73 5.83
C LEU A 212 7.76 -8.37 6.51
N ALA A 213 7.36 -8.34 7.80
CA ALA A 213 7.29 -7.09 8.56
C ALA A 213 8.68 -6.46 8.78
N ILE A 214 9.72 -7.27 8.99
CA ILE A 214 11.12 -6.79 9.04
C ILE A 214 11.57 -6.25 7.69
N VAL A 215 11.28 -6.97 6.60
CA VAL A 215 11.62 -6.52 5.23
C VAL A 215 10.87 -5.22 4.88
N HIS A 216 9.57 -5.11 5.23
CA HIS A 216 8.80 -3.88 5.08
C HIS A 216 9.45 -2.71 5.81
N LYS A 217 9.87 -2.93 7.07
CA LYS A 217 10.61 -1.92 7.85
C LYS A 217 11.92 -1.53 7.19
N ALA A 218 12.69 -2.48 6.66
CA ALA A 218 13.94 -2.22 5.95
C ALA A 218 13.71 -1.40 4.67
N LEU A 219 12.66 -1.72 3.90
CA LEU A 219 12.28 -0.95 2.71
C LEU A 219 11.82 0.47 3.07
N GLY A 220 11.05 0.66 4.15
CA GLY A 220 10.68 1.99 4.64
C GLY A 220 11.90 2.81 5.10
N LEU A 221 12.91 2.18 5.71
CA LEU A 221 14.19 2.84 6.02
C LEU A 221 14.98 3.17 4.75
N LEU A 222 14.93 2.29 3.74
CA LEU A 222 15.55 2.55 2.43
C LEU A 222 14.88 3.74 1.72
N GLU A 223 13.56 3.87 1.79
CA GLU A 223 12.84 5.04 1.27
C GLU A 223 13.23 6.33 1.99
N ARG A 224 13.57 6.25 3.26
CA ARG A 224 13.99 7.42 4.04
C ARG A 224 15.45 7.80 3.83
N PHE A 225 16.35 6.83 3.85
CA PHE A 225 17.81 7.04 3.89
C PHE A 225 18.51 6.65 2.60
N GLY A 226 17.79 6.06 1.65
CA GLY A 226 18.34 5.66 0.36
C GLY A 226 18.73 6.84 -0.52
N HIS A 227 19.25 6.52 -1.70
CA HIS A 227 19.59 7.52 -2.69
C HIS A 227 18.33 8.12 -3.33
N HIS A 228 18.27 9.44 -3.39
CA HIS A 228 17.21 10.19 -4.04
C HIS A 228 17.81 11.14 -5.08
N ASP A 229 17.34 11.03 -6.33
CA ASP A 229 17.89 11.76 -7.47
C ASP A 229 17.63 13.27 -7.39
N THR A 230 16.51 13.68 -6.76
CA THR A 230 16.09 15.08 -6.71
C THR A 230 16.15 15.67 -5.29
N HIS A 231 16.24 16.99 -5.21
CA HIS A 231 16.18 17.71 -3.93
C HIS A 231 14.83 17.50 -3.23
N ASN A 232 13.71 17.56 -3.99
CA ASN A 232 12.37 17.38 -3.44
C ASN A 232 12.10 15.97 -2.92
N ALA A 233 12.65 14.94 -3.57
CA ALA A 233 12.59 13.57 -3.04
C ALA A 233 13.33 13.44 -1.70
N ARG A 234 14.53 14.03 -1.60
CA ARG A 234 15.30 14.08 -0.33
C ARG A 234 14.56 14.83 0.77
N MET A 235 13.96 15.98 0.44
CA MET A 235 13.15 16.75 1.37
C MET A 235 11.94 15.96 1.86
N ALA A 236 11.18 15.31 0.95
CA ALA A 236 10.04 14.47 1.31
C ALA A 236 10.45 13.31 2.23
N ALA A 237 11.54 12.62 1.90
CA ALA A 237 12.09 11.53 2.73
C ALA A 237 12.50 12.02 4.13
N ALA A 238 13.11 13.20 4.24
CA ALA A 238 13.47 13.81 5.52
C ALA A 238 12.24 14.19 6.36
N LEU A 239 11.12 14.51 5.72
CA LEU A 239 9.86 14.88 6.39
C LEU A 239 9.04 13.68 6.89
N LEU A 240 9.33 12.45 6.46
CA LEU A 240 8.61 11.25 6.90
C LEU A 240 8.43 11.16 8.43
N PRO A 241 9.47 11.34 9.26
CA PRO A 241 9.32 11.26 10.72
C PRO A 241 8.59 12.46 11.33
N GLY A 242 8.54 13.58 10.63
CA GLY A 242 7.85 14.79 11.08
C GLY A 242 6.33 14.71 10.99
N VAL A 243 5.77 13.71 10.29
CA VAL A 243 4.32 13.51 10.21
C VAL A 243 3.81 12.94 11.54
N PRO A 244 2.90 13.65 12.25
CA PRO A 244 2.38 13.17 13.53
C PRO A 244 1.42 12.00 13.35
N ALA A 245 1.46 11.03 14.28
CA ALA A 245 0.54 9.89 14.29
C ALA A 245 -0.92 10.34 14.44
N TRP A 246 -1.15 11.33 15.32
CA TRP A 246 -2.44 11.98 15.55
C TRP A 246 -2.26 13.51 15.54
N PRO A 247 -3.29 14.26 15.19
CA PRO A 247 -3.26 15.71 15.34
C PRO A 247 -2.89 16.14 16.76
N GLY A 248 -1.95 17.07 16.90
CA GLY A 248 -1.50 17.58 18.19
C GLY A 248 -0.51 16.71 18.96
N THR A 249 -0.10 15.54 18.43
CA THR A 249 0.90 14.68 19.07
C THR A 249 2.30 14.89 18.48
N LYS A 250 3.34 14.63 19.31
CA LYS A 250 4.74 14.58 18.87
C LYS A 250 5.14 13.17 18.40
N LEU A 251 4.26 12.17 18.51
CA LEU A 251 4.53 10.80 18.11
C LEU A 251 4.60 10.73 16.59
N SER A 252 5.72 10.27 16.06
CA SER A 252 5.93 10.09 14.62
C SER A 252 5.09 8.94 14.07
N ALA A 253 4.25 9.21 13.07
CA ALA A 253 3.47 8.20 12.36
C ALA A 253 4.36 7.15 11.70
N PHE A 254 5.47 7.59 11.10
CA PHE A 254 6.45 6.72 10.44
C PHE A 254 7.07 5.71 11.43
N HIS A 255 7.64 6.18 12.54
CA HIS A 255 8.30 5.30 13.50
C HIS A 255 7.30 4.43 14.28
N ALA A 256 6.19 5.02 14.72
CA ALA A 256 5.13 4.28 15.41
C ALA A 256 4.53 3.19 14.50
N GLY A 257 4.30 3.53 13.22
CA GLY A 257 3.76 2.61 12.23
C GLY A 257 4.62 1.38 12.05
N MET A 258 5.90 1.57 11.73
CA MET A 258 6.84 0.47 11.56
C MET A 258 7.05 -0.36 12.83
N SER A 259 7.06 0.29 14.01
CA SER A 259 7.26 -0.41 15.28
C SER A 259 6.04 -1.25 15.65
N LEU A 260 4.83 -0.70 15.55
CA LEU A 260 3.59 -1.43 15.84
C LEU A 260 3.44 -2.66 14.95
N GLN A 261 3.69 -2.52 13.65
CA GLN A 261 3.58 -3.64 12.71
C GLN A 261 4.58 -4.75 13.05
N THR A 262 5.85 -4.39 13.31
CA THR A 262 6.89 -5.36 13.64
C THR A 262 6.62 -6.06 14.96
N VAL A 263 6.22 -5.33 16.01
CA VAL A 263 5.93 -5.89 17.33
C VAL A 263 4.70 -6.79 17.27
N ALA A 264 3.65 -6.39 16.57
CA ALA A 264 2.45 -7.21 16.40
C ALA A 264 2.76 -8.52 15.65
N ALA A 265 3.57 -8.47 14.60
CA ALA A 265 4.00 -9.66 13.87
C ALA A 265 4.89 -10.58 14.71
N LEU A 266 5.80 -10.02 15.52
CA LEU A 266 6.62 -10.78 16.46
C LEU A 266 5.74 -11.48 17.50
N LEU A 267 4.79 -10.77 18.10
CA LEU A 267 3.88 -11.35 19.09
C LEU A 267 3.03 -12.48 18.48
N ALA A 268 2.47 -12.29 17.30
CA ALA A 268 1.73 -13.34 16.59
C ALA A 268 2.60 -14.57 16.31
N MET A 269 3.86 -14.36 15.92
CA MET A 269 4.83 -15.45 15.72
C MET A 269 5.09 -16.21 17.01
N VAL A 270 5.35 -15.52 18.13
CA VAL A 270 5.58 -16.15 19.44
C VAL A 270 4.35 -16.95 19.89
N LEU A 271 3.14 -16.42 19.72
CA LEU A 271 1.89 -17.12 20.05
C LEU A 271 1.73 -18.39 19.24
N CYS A 272 1.99 -18.34 17.93
CA CYS A 272 1.90 -19.53 17.07
C CYS A 272 2.97 -20.58 17.40
N MET A 273 4.21 -20.16 17.70
CA MET A 273 5.31 -21.08 18.02
C MET A 273 5.15 -21.71 19.41
N SER A 274 4.55 -21.02 20.37
CA SER A 274 4.27 -21.56 21.72
C SER A 274 3.01 -22.41 21.80
N GLY A 275 2.24 -22.51 20.72
CA GLY A 275 0.95 -23.20 20.70
C GLY A 275 -0.21 -22.41 21.35
N ALA A 276 0.03 -21.19 21.81
CA ALA A 276 -1.01 -20.31 22.38
C ALA A 276 -1.86 -19.63 21.27
N THR A 277 -2.45 -20.41 20.40
CA THR A 277 -3.10 -20.00 19.16
C THR A 277 -4.55 -19.54 19.36
N GLN A 278 -4.79 -18.66 20.33
CA GLN A 278 -6.11 -18.09 20.57
C GLN A 278 -6.51 -17.16 19.39
N PRO A 279 -7.61 -17.45 18.64
CA PRO A 279 -7.99 -16.68 17.46
C PRO A 279 -8.16 -15.19 17.73
N VAL A 280 -8.71 -14.83 18.89
CA VAL A 280 -8.91 -13.42 19.28
C VAL A 280 -7.57 -12.71 19.49
N ALA A 281 -6.59 -13.35 20.12
CA ALA A 281 -5.27 -12.78 20.33
C ALA A 281 -4.54 -12.55 18.99
N LEU A 282 -4.62 -13.51 18.08
CA LEU A 282 -4.06 -13.39 16.73
C LEU A 282 -4.78 -12.31 15.89
N ALA A 283 -6.11 -12.19 16.02
CA ALA A 283 -6.87 -11.13 15.38
C ALA A 283 -6.47 -9.74 15.91
N LEU A 284 -6.25 -9.59 17.21
CA LEU A 284 -5.75 -8.35 17.82
C LEU A 284 -4.35 -8.00 17.30
N CYS A 285 -3.45 -8.99 17.19
CA CYS A 285 -2.14 -8.77 16.56
C CYS A 285 -2.28 -8.28 15.11
N ALA A 286 -3.17 -8.88 14.32
CA ALA A 286 -3.42 -8.44 12.94
C ALA A 286 -3.92 -6.99 12.88
N VAL A 287 -4.92 -6.63 13.70
CA VAL A 287 -5.48 -5.26 13.75
C VAL A 287 -4.42 -4.24 14.17
N VAL A 288 -3.60 -4.55 15.18
CA VAL A 288 -2.48 -3.67 15.59
C VAL A 288 -1.46 -3.52 14.47
N GLY A 289 -1.14 -4.61 13.75
CA GLY A 289 -0.26 -4.56 12.59
C GLY A 289 -0.82 -3.71 11.44
N TRP A 290 -2.14 -3.79 11.17
CA TRP A 290 -2.82 -2.96 10.17
C TRP A 290 -2.85 -1.48 10.57
N LEU A 291 -3.06 -1.19 11.85
CA LEU A 291 -2.94 0.17 12.36
C LEU A 291 -1.51 0.70 12.19
N GLY A 292 -0.51 -0.15 12.44
CA GLY A 292 0.90 0.18 12.17
C GLY A 292 1.13 0.54 10.71
N LEU A 293 0.65 -0.30 9.78
CA LEU A 293 0.75 0.00 8.35
C LEU A 293 0.00 1.28 7.98
N PHE A 294 -1.20 1.51 8.53
CA PHE A 294 -1.95 2.74 8.28
C PHE A 294 -1.18 4.00 8.69
N LEU A 295 -0.53 3.98 9.83
CA LEU A 295 0.29 5.10 10.30
C LEU A 295 1.49 5.34 9.37
N TYR A 296 2.17 4.28 8.95
CA TYR A 296 3.26 4.36 7.99
C TYR A 296 2.79 4.96 6.66
N GLU A 297 1.72 4.43 6.07
CA GLU A 297 1.17 4.90 4.81
C GLU A 297 0.69 6.36 4.90
N ARG A 298 0.11 6.75 6.03
CA ARG A 298 -0.26 8.14 6.27
C ARG A 298 0.96 9.06 6.28
N ALA A 299 2.07 8.62 6.87
CA ALA A 299 3.32 9.37 6.84
C ALA A 299 3.86 9.48 5.41
N TYR A 300 3.90 8.38 4.68
CA TYR A 300 4.40 8.30 3.31
C TYR A 300 3.59 9.17 2.34
N VAL A 301 2.27 9.00 2.34
CA VAL A 301 1.36 9.78 1.48
C VAL A 301 1.44 11.26 1.79
N ARG A 302 1.52 11.65 3.07
CA ARG A 302 1.56 13.07 3.45
C ARG A 302 2.91 13.71 3.18
N ALA A 303 4.01 13.06 3.57
CA ALA A 303 5.35 13.62 3.44
C ALA A 303 5.72 13.94 1.98
N ALA A 304 5.35 13.07 1.04
CA ALA A 304 5.60 13.26 -0.38
C ALA A 304 4.85 14.46 -0.99
N GLN A 305 3.81 14.96 -0.31
CA GLN A 305 3.03 16.12 -0.78
C GLN A 305 3.47 17.45 -0.16
N LEU A 306 4.39 17.45 0.80
CA LEU A 306 4.82 18.68 1.49
C LEU A 306 5.86 19.50 0.72
N PRO A 307 6.84 18.90 -0.01
CA PRO A 307 7.75 19.67 -0.82
C PRO A 307 7.05 20.45 -1.93
N PRO A 308 7.65 21.56 -2.41
CA PRO A 308 7.17 22.28 -3.58
C PRO A 308 6.98 21.36 -4.79
N LEU A 309 6.12 21.76 -5.72
CA LEU A 309 5.98 21.06 -6.99
C LEU A 309 7.25 21.27 -7.83
N SER A 310 7.85 20.20 -8.29
CA SER A 310 9.05 20.21 -9.14
C SER A 310 8.71 20.18 -10.63
#